data_f0744f18f8ba3f020e55067d0f988c87
#
_entry.id   f0744f18f8ba3f020e55067d0f988c87
#
_cell.length_a   1.000
_cell.length_b   1.000
_cell.length_c   1.000
_cell.angle_alpha   90.00
_cell.angle_beta   90.00
_cell.angle_gamma   90.00
#
_symmetry.space_group_name_H-M   'P 1'
#
loop_
_entity.id
_entity.type
_entity.pdbx_description
1 polymer ?
#
loop_
_entity_poly.entity_id
_entity_poly.type
_entity_poly.pdbx_seq_one_letter_code
_entity_poly.pdbx_strand_id
1 'polypeptide(L)'
;MIGKIKFYTALLFAKCAYLSIKLLNKSSGTSFIGMMVLKICPDFLSYCSKYIRKKNITITGTNGKTTTSGLIAHILECANQSVIHNLKGANMLTGVANVFALKLRPFKKFDYSVIESDEAYLTRLYDYMKSDYLVITNLFRDQLDRYGELNTTAKYIKNAID
;
A
#
# COMPACT_ATOMS: atom_id res chain seq x y z
N MET A 1 -13.10 8.64 19.30
CA MET A 1 -13.37 7.28 19.82
C MET A 1 -13.92 6.36 18.74
N ILE A 2 -14.93 6.74 17.98
CA ILE A 2 -15.59 5.95 16.92
C ILE A 2 -14.61 5.46 15.83
N GLY A 3 -13.69 6.29 15.35
CA GLY A 3 -12.73 5.90 14.30
C GLY A 3 -11.77 4.79 14.73
N LYS A 4 -11.34 4.77 16.00
CA LYS A 4 -10.51 3.66 16.51
C LYS A 4 -11.29 2.35 16.57
N ILE A 5 -12.57 2.40 16.93
CA ILE A 5 -13.44 1.21 16.95
C ILE A 5 -13.56 0.66 15.54
N LYS A 6 -13.90 1.50 14.54
CA LYS A 6 -13.97 1.09 13.13
C LYS A 6 -12.65 0.48 12.64
N PHE A 7 -11.52 1.04 13.03
CA PHE A 7 -10.19 0.52 12.67
C PHE A 7 -9.96 -0.91 13.19
N TYR A 8 -10.22 -1.16 14.47
CA TYR A 8 -10.06 -2.50 15.04
C TYR A 8 -11.09 -3.50 14.51
N THR A 9 -12.32 -3.06 14.26
CA THR A 9 -13.34 -3.88 13.58
C THR A 9 -12.88 -4.28 12.17
N ALA A 10 -12.32 -3.35 11.40
CA ALA A 10 -11.78 -3.63 10.08
C ALA A 10 -10.60 -4.62 10.12
N LEU A 11 -9.71 -4.51 11.11
CA LEU A 11 -8.62 -5.47 11.33
C LEU A 11 -9.14 -6.87 11.66
N LEU A 12 -10.12 -6.97 12.55
CA LEU A 12 -10.72 -8.25 12.93
C LEU A 12 -11.40 -8.90 11.73
N PHE A 13 -12.24 -8.13 11.02
CA PHE A 13 -12.90 -8.58 9.79
C PHE A 13 -11.89 -9.12 8.77
N ALA A 14 -10.80 -8.37 8.50
CA ALA A 14 -9.80 -8.79 7.53
C ALA A 14 -9.17 -10.15 7.88
N LYS A 15 -8.86 -10.37 9.16
CA LYS A 15 -8.26 -11.63 9.64
C LYS A 15 -9.24 -12.78 9.55
N CYS A 16 -10.49 -12.59 9.97
CA CYS A 16 -11.53 -13.60 9.85
C CYS A 16 -11.81 -13.96 8.38
N ALA A 17 -11.96 -12.95 7.51
CA ALA A 17 -12.17 -13.16 6.08
C ALA A 17 -10.99 -13.90 5.44
N TYR A 18 -9.75 -13.53 5.76
CA TYR A 18 -8.56 -14.22 5.25
C TYR A 18 -8.53 -15.70 5.68
N LEU A 19 -8.83 -16.00 6.94
CA LEU A 19 -8.89 -17.39 7.43
C LEU A 19 -9.98 -18.19 6.72
N SER A 20 -11.17 -17.60 6.52
CA SER A 20 -12.28 -18.24 5.79
C SER A 20 -11.91 -18.54 4.34
N ILE A 21 -11.27 -17.58 3.63
CA ILE A 21 -10.81 -17.77 2.25
C ILE A 21 -9.76 -18.88 2.16
N LYS A 22 -8.83 -18.90 3.13
CA LYS A 22 -7.79 -19.94 3.20
C LYS A 22 -8.38 -21.33 3.44
N LEU A 23 -9.36 -21.45 4.32
CA LEU A 23 -10.06 -22.73 4.59
C LEU A 23 -10.85 -23.24 3.38
N LEU A 24 -11.39 -22.34 2.57
CA LEU A 24 -12.15 -22.66 1.37
C LEU A 24 -11.27 -22.89 0.12
N ASN A 25 -9.94 -22.92 0.26
CA ASN A 25 -8.98 -23.08 -0.85
C ASN A 25 -9.20 -22.10 -2.03
N LYS A 26 -9.77 -20.92 -1.80
CA LYS A 26 -9.97 -19.89 -2.82
C LYS A 26 -8.76 -18.96 -2.88
N SER A 27 -8.14 -18.87 -4.05
CA SER A 27 -6.83 -18.23 -4.24
C SER A 27 -6.83 -16.70 -4.40
N SER A 28 -7.96 -16.01 -4.43
CA SER A 28 -7.98 -14.58 -4.83
C SER A 28 -8.97 -13.68 -4.09
N GLY A 29 -8.83 -13.61 -2.77
CA GLY A 29 -9.64 -12.70 -1.94
C GLY A 29 -8.95 -11.40 -1.53
N THR A 30 -7.74 -11.13 -1.95
CA THR A 30 -6.92 -10.04 -1.42
C THR A 30 -7.49 -8.65 -1.69
N SER A 31 -7.92 -8.37 -2.90
CA SER A 31 -8.53 -7.07 -3.25
C SER A 31 -9.90 -6.89 -2.59
N PHE A 32 -10.68 -7.96 -2.44
CA PHE A 32 -11.97 -7.94 -1.76
C PHE A 32 -11.83 -7.58 -0.28
N ILE A 33 -10.89 -8.19 0.43
CA ILE A 33 -10.63 -7.88 1.84
C ILE A 33 -10.29 -6.41 2.00
N GLY A 34 -9.35 -5.88 1.19
CA GLY A 34 -8.96 -4.48 1.25
C GLY A 34 -10.11 -3.52 0.94
N MET A 35 -10.95 -3.84 -0.02
CA MET A 35 -12.15 -3.06 -0.34
C MET A 35 -13.10 -3.00 0.87
N MET A 36 -13.37 -4.12 1.51
CA MET A 36 -14.25 -4.18 2.67
C MET A 36 -13.66 -3.46 3.87
N VAL A 37 -12.36 -3.56 4.10
CA VAL A 37 -11.63 -2.82 5.13
C VAL A 37 -11.82 -1.32 4.96
N LEU A 38 -11.66 -0.79 3.74
CA LEU A 38 -11.86 0.63 3.44
C LEU A 38 -13.34 1.06 3.55
N LYS A 39 -14.30 0.16 3.27
CA LYS A 39 -15.73 0.43 3.52
C LYS A 39 -16.05 0.53 5.00
N ILE A 40 -15.50 -0.35 5.84
CA ILE A 40 -15.71 -0.35 7.29
C ILE A 40 -15.02 0.87 7.93
N CYS A 41 -13.81 1.18 7.50
CA CYS A 41 -13.00 2.27 8.01
C CYS A 41 -12.37 3.05 6.83
N PRO A 42 -13.03 4.11 6.31
CA PRO A 42 -12.49 4.92 5.22
C PRO A 42 -11.09 5.47 5.51
N ASP A 43 -10.83 5.91 6.74
CA ASP A 43 -9.54 6.45 7.18
C ASP A 43 -8.53 5.36 7.62
N PHE A 44 -8.74 4.10 7.21
CA PHE A 44 -7.95 2.96 7.67
C PHE A 44 -6.45 3.17 7.47
N LEU A 45 -6.03 3.66 6.31
CA LEU A 45 -4.62 3.89 6.00
C LEU A 45 -3.99 5.01 6.84
N SER A 46 -4.77 6.04 7.20
CA SER A 46 -4.31 7.08 8.13
C SER A 46 -4.04 6.54 9.55
N TYR A 47 -4.80 5.52 9.97
CA TYR A 47 -4.49 4.82 11.20
C TYR A 47 -3.26 3.92 11.05
N CYS A 48 -3.10 3.27 9.88
CA CYS A 48 -1.96 2.39 9.59
C CYS A 48 -0.62 3.13 9.66
N SER A 49 -0.55 4.38 9.18
CA SER A 49 0.68 5.19 9.22
C SER A 49 1.25 5.33 10.63
N LYS A 50 0.39 5.35 11.66
CA LYS A 50 0.79 5.46 13.08
C LYS A 50 1.44 4.19 13.63
N TYR A 51 1.36 3.09 12.90
CA TYR A 51 2.02 1.83 13.23
C TYR A 51 3.42 1.70 12.62
N ILE A 52 3.85 2.69 11.83
CA ILE A 52 5.20 2.78 11.29
C ILE A 52 6.02 3.68 12.20
N ARG A 53 7.15 3.18 12.70
CA ARG A 53 7.99 3.88 13.68
C ARG A 53 9.01 4.81 13.05
N LYS A 54 9.59 4.39 11.93
CA LYS A 54 10.71 5.10 11.29
C LYS A 54 10.24 5.84 10.06
N LYS A 55 10.05 5.13 8.92
CA LYS A 55 9.80 5.77 7.63
C LYS A 55 8.80 5.01 6.78
N ASN A 56 7.99 5.79 6.05
CA ASN A 56 7.17 5.33 4.95
C ASN A 56 7.91 5.60 3.64
N ILE A 57 8.11 4.56 2.83
CA ILE A 57 8.77 4.63 1.52
C ILE A 57 7.74 4.23 0.48
N THR A 58 7.49 5.08 -0.50
CA THR A 58 6.62 4.75 -1.63
C THR A 58 7.43 4.66 -2.91
N ILE A 59 7.14 3.65 -3.70
CA ILE A 59 7.78 3.40 -5.00
C ILE A 59 6.71 3.52 -6.08
N THR A 60 6.97 4.35 -7.07
CA THR A 60 6.10 4.57 -8.23
C THR A 60 6.91 4.67 -9.51
N GLY A 61 6.25 4.79 -10.65
CA GLY A 61 6.87 4.87 -11.98
C GLY A 61 6.38 3.76 -12.90
N THR A 62 6.65 3.87 -14.20
CA THR A 62 6.08 2.97 -15.21
C THR A 62 6.58 1.53 -15.06
N ASN A 63 7.88 1.32 -15.00
CA ASN A 63 8.50 0.00 -14.93
C ASN A 63 9.42 -0.15 -13.71
N GLY A 64 9.60 -1.39 -13.23
CA GLY A 64 10.55 -1.71 -12.17
C GLY A 64 10.04 -1.48 -10.74
N LYS A 65 8.81 -0.99 -10.54
CA LYS A 65 8.21 -0.75 -9.21
C LYS A 65 8.35 -1.96 -8.28
N THR A 66 7.87 -3.11 -8.72
CA THR A 66 7.87 -4.35 -7.93
C THR A 66 9.28 -4.83 -7.59
N THR A 67 10.20 -4.76 -8.54
CA THR A 67 11.61 -5.16 -8.33
C THR A 67 12.28 -4.22 -7.33
N THR A 68 12.12 -2.92 -7.51
CA THR A 68 12.72 -1.90 -6.64
C THR A 68 12.15 -1.97 -5.23
N SER A 69 10.83 -2.07 -5.09
CA SER A 69 10.18 -2.17 -3.78
C SER A 69 10.58 -3.45 -3.05
N GLY A 70 10.65 -4.58 -3.78
CA GLY A 70 11.11 -5.85 -3.22
C GLY A 70 12.56 -5.80 -2.77
N LEU A 71 13.44 -5.18 -3.55
CA LEU A 71 14.86 -5.01 -3.20
C LEU A 71 15.02 -4.14 -1.94
N ILE A 72 14.35 -2.99 -1.89
CA ILE A 72 14.39 -2.10 -0.70
C ILE A 72 13.87 -2.83 0.53
N ALA A 73 12.73 -3.53 0.42
CA ALA A 73 12.18 -4.28 1.53
C ALA A 73 13.14 -5.36 2.01
N HIS A 74 13.76 -6.12 1.10
CA HIS A 74 14.71 -7.17 1.43
C HIS A 74 15.98 -6.62 2.11
N ILE A 75 16.55 -5.52 1.61
CA ILE A 75 17.72 -4.87 2.24
C ILE A 75 17.39 -4.45 3.68
N LEU A 76 16.22 -3.86 3.92
CA LEU A 76 15.80 -3.46 5.26
C LEU A 76 15.59 -4.68 6.18
N GLU A 77 15.01 -5.77 5.66
CA GLU A 77 14.84 -7.02 6.40
C GLU A 77 16.20 -7.66 6.76
N CYS A 78 17.15 -7.67 5.82
CA CYS A 78 18.53 -8.12 6.09
C CYS A 78 19.22 -7.27 7.15
N ALA A 79 18.86 -5.99 7.26
CA ALA A 79 19.31 -5.10 8.34
C ALA A 79 18.51 -5.26 9.64
N ASN A 80 17.77 -6.37 9.82
CA ASN A 80 16.94 -6.68 10.97
C ASN A 80 15.84 -5.63 11.26
N GLN A 81 15.35 -4.95 10.23
CA GLN A 81 14.21 -4.04 10.34
C GLN A 81 12.90 -4.78 10.06
N SER A 82 11.86 -4.44 10.80
CA SER A 82 10.51 -4.96 10.54
C SER A 82 9.84 -4.14 9.44
N VAL A 83 9.41 -4.80 8.35
CA VAL A 83 8.91 -4.13 7.15
C VAL A 83 7.49 -4.59 6.80
N ILE A 84 6.63 -3.63 6.49
CA ILE A 84 5.38 -3.87 5.75
C ILE A 84 5.64 -3.57 4.28
N HIS A 85 5.45 -4.57 3.42
CA HIS A 85 5.62 -4.46 1.99
C HIS A 85 4.42 -5.10 1.28
N ASN A 86 3.84 -4.42 0.29
CA ASN A 86 2.77 -4.97 -0.54
C ASN A 86 3.36 -5.85 -1.65
N LEU A 87 2.73 -7.01 -1.84
CA LEU A 87 3.15 -7.97 -2.84
C LEU A 87 2.73 -7.53 -4.26
N LYS A 88 3.33 -8.18 -5.26
CA LYS A 88 3.08 -7.97 -6.69
C LYS A 88 1.58 -7.85 -7.00
N GLY A 89 1.21 -6.79 -7.72
CA GLY A 89 -0.17 -6.52 -8.14
C GLY A 89 -1.06 -5.85 -7.10
N ALA A 90 -0.58 -5.57 -5.89
CA ALA A 90 -1.34 -4.91 -4.82
C ALA A 90 -1.03 -3.39 -4.75
N ASN A 91 -0.92 -2.72 -5.90
CA ASN A 91 -0.48 -1.32 -6.04
C ASN A 91 -1.61 -0.28 -6.01
N MET A 92 -2.85 -0.73 -5.84
CA MET A 92 -4.03 0.12 -5.61
C MET A 92 -4.29 0.27 -4.09
N LEU A 93 -5.09 1.26 -3.69
CA LEU A 93 -5.46 1.49 -2.29
C LEU A 93 -6.01 0.26 -1.58
N THR A 94 -6.83 -0.54 -2.27
CA THR A 94 -7.39 -1.78 -1.73
C THR A 94 -6.31 -2.82 -1.45
N GLY A 95 -5.30 -2.92 -2.32
CA GLY A 95 -4.16 -3.80 -2.12
C GLY A 95 -3.30 -3.38 -0.94
N VAL A 96 -3.00 -2.09 -0.84
CA VAL A 96 -2.27 -1.50 0.30
C VAL A 96 -3.03 -1.73 1.60
N ALA A 97 -4.35 -1.42 1.63
CA ALA A 97 -5.19 -1.65 2.82
C ALA A 97 -5.21 -3.12 3.24
N ASN A 98 -5.30 -4.05 2.27
CA ASN A 98 -5.26 -5.48 2.55
C ASN A 98 -3.96 -5.91 3.24
N VAL A 99 -2.80 -5.47 2.72
CA VAL A 99 -1.50 -5.83 3.31
C VAL A 99 -1.38 -5.33 4.74
N PHE A 100 -1.75 -4.06 4.99
CA PHE A 100 -1.76 -3.53 6.33
C PHE A 100 -2.73 -4.30 7.25
N ALA A 101 -3.95 -4.56 6.79
CA ALA A 101 -4.96 -5.26 7.59
C ALA A 101 -4.53 -6.67 8.00
N LEU A 102 -3.80 -7.38 7.13
CA LEU A 102 -3.31 -8.72 7.41
C LEU A 102 -2.03 -8.73 8.28
N LYS A 103 -1.10 -7.80 8.03
CA LYS A 103 0.19 -7.76 8.75
C LYS A 103 0.08 -7.07 10.11
N LEU A 104 -0.74 -6.04 10.26
CA LEU A 104 -0.87 -5.33 11.53
C LEU A 104 -1.44 -6.24 12.63
N ARG A 105 -0.88 -6.08 13.82
CA ARG A 105 -1.37 -6.68 15.07
C ARG A 105 -1.54 -5.57 16.09
N PRO A 106 -2.53 -5.67 17.00
CA PRO A 106 -2.61 -4.75 18.13
C PRO A 106 -1.26 -4.67 18.87
N PHE A 107 -0.84 -3.45 19.16
CA PHE A 107 0.38 -3.16 19.93
C PHE A 107 1.73 -3.48 19.24
N LYS A 108 1.75 -4.07 18.02
CA LYS A 108 2.98 -4.29 17.27
C LYS A 108 3.16 -3.21 16.21
N LYS A 109 4.25 -2.45 16.30
CA LYS A 109 4.66 -1.48 15.29
C LYS A 109 5.72 -2.10 14.38
N PHE A 110 5.81 -1.55 13.16
CA PHE A 110 6.84 -1.87 12.18
C PHE A 110 7.81 -0.70 12.06
N ASP A 111 9.04 -0.99 11.64
CA ASP A 111 10.06 0.06 11.45
C ASP A 111 9.79 0.84 10.17
N TYR A 112 9.50 0.13 9.08
CA TYR A 112 9.29 0.71 7.77
C TYR A 112 8.02 0.17 7.11
N SER A 113 7.42 1.01 6.25
CA SER A 113 6.57 0.53 5.17
C SER A 113 7.25 0.79 3.82
N VAL A 114 7.20 -0.19 2.91
CA VAL A 114 7.71 -0.10 1.55
C VAL A 114 6.54 -0.41 0.63
N ILE A 115 5.95 0.63 0.05
CA ILE A 115 4.69 0.53 -0.66
C ILE A 115 4.89 0.82 -2.14
N GLU A 116 4.62 -0.17 -2.98
CA GLU A 116 4.43 0.03 -4.40
C GLU A 116 3.08 0.67 -4.64
N SER A 117 3.03 1.78 -5.36
CA SER A 117 1.81 2.47 -5.76
C SER A 117 1.81 2.74 -7.27
N ASP A 118 0.67 2.52 -7.88
CA ASP A 118 0.41 2.99 -9.22
C ASP A 118 0.33 4.53 -9.22
N GLU A 119 0.80 5.17 -10.28
CA GLU A 119 0.92 6.62 -10.39
C GLU A 119 -0.43 7.33 -10.25
N ALA A 120 -1.47 6.74 -10.84
CA ALA A 120 -2.83 7.28 -10.77
C ALA A 120 -3.44 7.22 -9.36
N TYR A 121 -2.94 6.32 -8.51
CA TYR A 121 -3.43 6.16 -7.14
C TYR A 121 -2.55 6.85 -6.09
N LEU A 122 -1.39 7.38 -6.48
CA LEU A 122 -0.44 8.01 -5.56
C LEU A 122 -1.05 9.17 -4.78
N THR A 123 -1.75 10.09 -5.46
CA THR A 123 -2.43 11.23 -4.83
C THR A 123 -3.41 10.75 -3.75
N ARG A 124 -4.26 9.76 -4.10
CA ARG A 124 -5.22 9.19 -3.14
C ARG A 124 -4.56 8.46 -1.97
N LEU A 125 -3.41 7.82 -2.19
CA LEU A 125 -2.64 7.20 -1.10
C LEU A 125 -2.13 8.28 -0.15
N TYR A 126 -1.67 9.41 -0.68
CA TYR A 126 -1.13 10.52 0.09
C TYR A 126 -2.18 11.29 0.89
N ASP A 127 -3.46 11.26 0.50
CA ASP A 127 -4.57 11.77 1.33
C ASP A 127 -4.63 11.06 2.70
N TYR A 128 -4.18 9.81 2.77
CA TYR A 128 -4.23 9.00 3.99
C TYR A 128 -2.87 8.74 4.61
N MET A 129 -1.84 8.55 3.79
CA MET A 129 -0.52 8.15 4.26
C MET A 129 0.57 8.75 3.36
N LYS A 130 1.08 9.92 3.75
CA LYS A 130 2.23 10.54 3.06
C LYS A 130 3.49 9.71 3.29
N SER A 131 4.36 9.69 2.29
CA SER A 131 5.66 9.05 2.35
C SER A 131 6.72 10.00 2.87
N ASP A 132 7.67 9.48 3.62
CA ASP A 132 8.91 10.18 3.95
C ASP A 132 9.88 10.18 2.76
N TYR A 133 9.84 9.12 1.94
CA TYR A 133 10.63 8.96 0.74
C TYR A 133 9.75 8.49 -0.42
N LEU A 134 9.82 9.19 -1.53
CA LEU A 134 9.22 8.80 -2.79
C LEU A 134 10.33 8.40 -3.77
N VAL A 135 10.27 7.15 -4.23
CA VAL A 135 11.18 6.63 -5.25
C VAL A 135 10.43 6.56 -6.58
N ILE A 136 10.86 7.31 -7.56
CA ILE A 136 10.34 7.27 -8.92
C ILE A 136 11.32 6.46 -9.75
N THR A 137 10.93 5.27 -10.19
CA THR A 137 11.83 4.38 -10.93
C THR A 137 12.15 4.92 -12.31
N ASN A 138 11.12 5.22 -13.08
CA ASN A 138 11.21 5.82 -14.40
C ASN A 138 9.82 6.28 -14.87
N LEU A 139 9.80 7.09 -15.92
CA LEU A 139 8.62 7.52 -16.62
C LEU A 139 8.81 7.16 -18.10
N PHE A 140 8.28 6.01 -18.51
CA PHE A 140 8.29 5.59 -19.91
C PHE A 140 6.88 5.66 -20.51
N ARG A 141 6.85 5.84 -21.80
CA ARG A 141 5.64 5.72 -22.60
C ARG A 141 5.26 4.23 -22.64
N ASP A 142 4.18 3.89 -21.98
CA ASP A 142 3.67 2.52 -21.99
C ASP A 142 2.85 2.36 -23.28
N GLN A 143 3.36 1.54 -24.23
CA GLN A 143 2.76 1.16 -25.51
C GLN A 143 2.19 2.26 -26.42
N LEU A 144 2.78 2.36 -27.53
CA LEU A 144 2.61 2.93 -28.88
C LEU A 144 1.46 3.93 -29.16
N ASP A 145 0.35 4.02 -28.45
CA ASP A 145 -0.86 4.71 -28.94
C ASP A 145 -1.38 5.90 -28.11
N ARG A 146 -0.70 6.34 -27.05
CA ARG A 146 -1.23 7.43 -26.21
C ARG A 146 -0.31 8.65 -26.13
N TYR A 147 -0.47 9.56 -27.07
CA TYR A 147 0.04 10.92 -26.95
C TYR A 147 -0.55 11.56 -25.68
N GLY A 148 0.30 11.94 -24.72
CA GLY A 148 -0.13 12.62 -23.49
C GLY A 148 0.01 11.80 -22.21
N GLU A 149 0.24 10.50 -22.28
CA GLU A 149 0.30 9.61 -21.09
C GLU A 149 1.48 9.96 -20.18
N LEU A 150 2.65 10.28 -20.75
CA LEU A 150 3.84 10.67 -19.97
C LEU A 150 3.58 11.97 -19.19
N ASN A 151 2.97 12.97 -19.83
CA ASN A 151 2.64 14.24 -19.19
C ASN A 151 1.56 14.04 -18.11
N THR A 152 0.61 13.13 -18.34
CA THR A 152 -0.46 12.81 -17.40
C THR A 152 0.12 12.09 -16.18
N THR A 153 1.00 11.11 -16.37
CA THR A 153 1.70 10.40 -15.30
C THR A 153 2.57 11.34 -14.48
N ALA A 154 3.36 12.19 -15.14
CA ALA A 154 4.16 13.21 -14.46
C ALA A 154 3.28 14.19 -13.66
N LYS A 155 2.10 14.56 -14.18
CA LYS A 155 1.14 15.41 -13.49
C LYS A 155 0.54 14.74 -12.24
N TYR A 156 0.23 13.44 -12.30
CA TYR A 156 -0.24 12.70 -11.13
C TYR A 156 0.82 12.69 -10.01
N ILE A 157 2.08 12.41 -10.37
CA ILE A 157 3.18 12.41 -9.41
C ILE A 157 3.39 13.82 -8.84
N LYS A 158 3.40 14.84 -9.69
CA LYS A 158 3.53 16.23 -9.24
C LYS A 158 2.41 16.62 -8.26
N ASN A 159 1.15 16.34 -8.62
CA ASN A 159 0.00 16.64 -7.75
C ASN A 159 0.04 15.89 -6.40
N ALA A 160 0.75 14.78 -6.32
CA ALA A 160 0.91 14.06 -5.06
C ALA A 160 2.03 14.66 -4.18
N ILE A 161 3.02 15.31 -4.79
CA ILE A 161 4.16 15.91 -4.06
C ILE A 161 3.81 17.31 -3.53
N ASP A 162 3.06 18.09 -4.31
CA ASP A 162 2.57 19.44 -3.94
C ASP A 162 1.51 19.34 -2.80
#